data_f129278657be70b0360e9ddaf9ba9ca0
#
_entry.id   f129278657be70b0360e9ddaf9ba9ca0
#
_cell.length_a   1.000
_cell.length_b   1.000
_cell.length_c   1.000
_cell.angle_alpha   90.00
_cell.angle_beta   90.00
_cell.angle_gamma   90.00
#
_symmetry.space_group_name_H-M   'P 1'
#
loop_
_entity.id
_entity.type
_entity.pdbx_description
1 polymer ?
#
loop_
_entity_poly.entity_id
_entity_poly.type
_entity_poly.pdbx_seq_one_letter_code
_entity_poly.pdbx_strand_id
1 'polypeptide(L)'
;MNVPLILAGSLAILGAGIHWVAGEVLVVRKLSPGMLPSSRFGGPVMTKTMIHAAWHMTTIAFLTVGSALLLSGSVLHGDMARGIGLLAAGASTGFAAVAVGLGAAYARSPRSLLRHPAPAVLTATAALAWWGAL
;
A
#
# COMPACT_ATOMS: atom_id res chain seq x y z
N MET A 1 24.22 -6.77 -3.94
CA MET A 1 22.77 -6.83 -4.25
C MET A 1 22.05 -7.49 -3.08
N ASN A 2 20.98 -6.89 -2.58
CA ASN A 2 20.17 -7.41 -1.48
C ASN A 2 18.85 -7.96 -2.04
N VAL A 3 18.79 -9.28 -2.24
CA VAL A 3 17.67 -9.95 -2.89
C VAL A 3 16.33 -9.74 -2.14
N PRO A 4 16.24 -9.87 -0.81
CA PRO A 4 15.01 -9.59 -0.08
C PRO A 4 14.46 -8.18 -0.32
N LEU A 5 15.30 -7.14 -0.30
CA LEU A 5 14.86 -5.76 -0.57
C LEU A 5 14.37 -5.58 -2.01
N ILE A 6 15.05 -6.20 -2.97
CA ILE A 6 14.62 -6.15 -4.38
C ILE A 6 13.26 -6.83 -4.55
N LEU A 7 13.06 -8.00 -3.95
CA LEU A 7 11.78 -8.70 -3.99
C LEU A 7 10.66 -7.87 -3.33
N ALA A 8 10.93 -7.31 -2.14
CA ALA A 8 9.99 -6.44 -1.45
C ALA A 8 9.59 -5.21 -2.30
N GLY A 9 10.58 -4.55 -2.89
CA GLY A 9 10.35 -3.38 -3.74
C GLY A 9 9.57 -3.72 -5.00
N SER A 10 9.90 -4.84 -5.66
CA SER A 10 9.16 -5.33 -6.83
C SER A 10 7.71 -5.64 -6.48
N LEU A 11 7.47 -6.28 -5.34
CA LEU A 11 6.13 -6.61 -4.86
C LEU A 11 5.31 -5.34 -4.57
N ALA A 12 5.94 -4.33 -3.95
CA ALA A 12 5.31 -3.04 -3.69
C ALA A 12 4.93 -2.29 -4.98
N ILE A 13 5.82 -2.25 -5.98
CA ILE A 13 5.57 -1.61 -7.28
C ILE A 13 4.44 -2.31 -8.04
N LEU A 14 4.47 -3.64 -8.10
CA LEU A 14 3.40 -4.43 -8.73
C LEU A 14 2.07 -4.21 -8.00
N GLY A 15 2.10 -4.23 -6.66
CA GLY A 15 0.94 -3.93 -5.83
C GLY A 15 0.38 -2.53 -6.08
N ALA A 16 1.24 -1.52 -6.22
CA ALA A 16 0.85 -0.16 -6.57
C ALA A 16 0.15 -0.07 -7.94
N GLY A 17 0.68 -0.77 -8.95
CA GLY A 17 0.06 -0.84 -10.27
C GLY A 17 -1.32 -1.49 -10.24
N ILE A 18 -1.47 -2.59 -9.52
CA ILE A 18 -2.76 -3.27 -9.34
C ILE A 18 -3.71 -2.35 -8.56
N HIS A 19 -3.25 -1.72 -7.48
CA HIS A 19 -4.03 -0.77 -6.68
C HIS A 19 -4.54 0.38 -7.55
N TRP A 20 -3.68 0.95 -8.38
CA TRP A 20 -4.06 2.02 -9.30
C TRP A 20 -5.12 1.56 -10.29
N VAL A 21 -4.78 0.58 -11.15
CA VAL A 21 -5.64 0.20 -12.28
C VAL A 21 -6.90 -0.52 -11.82
N ALA A 22 -6.76 -1.59 -11.05
CA ALA A 22 -7.91 -2.38 -10.60
C ALA A 22 -8.77 -1.59 -9.62
N GLY A 23 -8.17 -0.84 -8.71
CA GLY A 23 -8.90 -0.02 -7.76
C GLY A 23 -9.68 1.10 -8.42
N GLU A 24 -9.07 1.80 -9.39
CA GLU A 24 -9.77 2.82 -10.19
C GLU A 24 -10.99 2.23 -10.91
N VAL A 25 -10.78 1.14 -11.65
CA VAL A 25 -11.83 0.55 -12.50
C VAL A 25 -12.91 -0.17 -11.69
N LEU A 26 -12.52 -0.93 -10.66
CA LEU A 26 -13.44 -1.79 -9.92
C LEU A 26 -14.13 -1.08 -8.75
N VAL A 27 -13.54 -0.01 -8.23
CA VAL A 27 -14.04 0.67 -7.03
C VAL A 27 -14.34 2.14 -7.31
N VAL A 28 -13.33 2.97 -7.57
CA VAL A 28 -13.46 4.43 -7.56
C VAL A 28 -14.44 4.93 -8.62
N ARG A 29 -14.35 4.41 -9.84
CA ARG A 29 -15.30 4.78 -10.93
C ARG A 29 -16.73 4.38 -10.64
N LYS A 30 -16.95 3.33 -9.86
CA LYS A 30 -18.29 2.83 -9.52
C LYS A 30 -18.94 3.57 -8.37
N LEU A 31 -18.19 4.38 -7.62
CA LEU A 31 -18.76 5.22 -6.56
C LEU A 31 -19.61 6.32 -7.19
N SER A 32 -20.93 6.26 -7.02
CA SER A 32 -21.80 7.35 -7.40
C SER A 32 -21.93 8.37 -6.25
N PRO A 33 -21.96 9.69 -6.52
CA PRO A 33 -22.13 10.69 -5.48
C PRO A 33 -23.36 10.45 -4.59
N GLY A 34 -24.46 9.96 -5.16
CA GLY A 34 -25.70 9.69 -4.43
C GLY A 34 -25.59 8.61 -3.34
N MET A 35 -24.54 7.81 -3.34
CA MET A 35 -24.27 6.80 -2.30
C MET A 35 -23.36 7.32 -1.18
N LEU A 36 -22.86 8.54 -1.28
CA LEU A 36 -21.87 9.09 -0.38
C LEU A 36 -22.46 10.15 0.55
N PRO A 37 -21.99 10.23 1.80
CA PRO A 37 -22.45 11.23 2.74
C PRO A 37 -21.97 12.65 2.34
N SER A 38 -22.73 13.65 2.71
CA SER A 38 -22.23 15.02 2.76
C SER A 38 -21.33 15.21 3.97
N SER A 39 -20.26 15.98 3.82
CA SER A 39 -19.35 16.37 4.90
C SER A 39 -19.47 17.87 5.18
N ARG A 40 -18.85 18.34 6.27
CA ARG A 40 -18.71 19.79 6.56
C ARG A 40 -17.94 20.54 5.47
N PHE A 41 -17.14 19.84 4.68
CA PHE A 41 -16.30 20.42 3.63
C PHE A 41 -16.96 20.40 2.24
N GLY A 42 -18.18 19.89 2.13
CA GLY A 42 -18.93 19.86 0.88
C GLY A 42 -19.91 18.70 0.77
N GLY A 43 -20.62 18.66 -0.38
CA GLY A 43 -21.60 17.62 -0.67
C GLY A 43 -20.98 16.30 -1.15
N PRO A 44 -21.81 15.32 -1.56
CA PRO A 44 -21.38 14.00 -2.00
C PRO A 44 -20.34 13.99 -3.13
N VAL A 45 -20.37 14.98 -4.02
CA VAL A 45 -19.39 15.14 -5.10
C VAL A 45 -18.00 15.42 -4.51
N MET A 46 -17.91 16.32 -3.52
CA MET A 46 -16.66 16.61 -2.83
C MET A 46 -16.13 15.36 -2.10
N THR A 47 -17.02 14.63 -1.41
CA THR A 47 -16.65 13.37 -0.74
C THR A 47 -16.05 12.37 -1.74
N LYS A 48 -16.66 12.21 -2.93
CA LYS A 48 -16.09 11.37 -4.00
C LYS A 48 -14.70 11.85 -4.43
N THR A 49 -14.53 13.14 -4.64
CA THR A 49 -13.25 13.73 -5.05
C THR A 49 -12.15 13.46 -4.00
N MET A 50 -12.48 13.61 -2.72
CA MET A 50 -11.52 13.34 -1.63
C MET A 50 -11.13 11.85 -1.56
N ILE A 51 -12.09 10.93 -1.72
CA ILE A 51 -11.81 9.49 -1.78
C ILE A 51 -10.90 9.19 -2.98
N HIS A 52 -11.20 9.75 -4.14
CA HIS A 52 -10.40 9.57 -5.35
C HIS A 52 -8.97 10.08 -5.18
N ALA A 53 -8.82 11.28 -4.62
CA ALA A 53 -7.50 11.84 -4.31
C ALA A 53 -6.72 10.96 -3.32
N ALA A 54 -7.33 10.55 -2.19
CA ALA A 54 -6.71 9.69 -1.21
C ALA A 54 -6.28 8.34 -1.82
N TRP A 55 -7.09 7.79 -2.74
CA TRP A 55 -6.77 6.56 -3.46
C TRP A 55 -5.46 6.68 -4.25
N HIS A 56 -5.32 7.76 -5.03
CA HIS A 56 -4.10 7.98 -5.80
C HIS A 56 -2.90 8.37 -4.94
N MET A 57 -3.10 9.12 -3.86
CA MET A 57 -2.04 9.40 -2.89
C MET A 57 -1.48 8.12 -2.27
N THR A 58 -2.34 7.14 -1.97
CA THR A 58 -1.91 5.81 -1.49
C THR A 58 -1.09 5.07 -2.56
N THR A 59 -1.50 5.14 -3.83
CA THR A 59 -0.72 4.58 -4.94
C THR A 59 0.69 5.19 -5.02
N ILE A 60 0.78 6.53 -4.92
CA ILE A 60 2.07 7.25 -4.92
C ILE A 60 2.93 6.81 -3.72
N ALA A 61 2.33 6.68 -2.54
CA ALA A 61 3.04 6.20 -1.35
C ALA A 61 3.62 4.78 -1.54
N PHE A 62 2.86 3.86 -2.14
CA PHE A 62 3.35 2.53 -2.46
C PHE A 62 4.49 2.55 -3.49
N LEU A 63 4.38 3.37 -4.54
CA LEU A 63 5.45 3.54 -5.53
C LEU A 63 6.72 4.10 -4.88
N THR A 64 6.58 5.10 -4.01
CA THR A 64 7.72 5.71 -3.30
C THR A 64 8.43 4.68 -2.42
N VAL A 65 7.68 3.93 -1.61
CA VAL A 65 8.25 2.87 -0.74
C VAL A 65 8.87 1.76 -1.57
N GLY A 66 8.20 1.32 -2.63
CA GLY A 66 8.73 0.28 -3.52
C GLY A 66 10.03 0.71 -4.21
N SER A 67 10.09 1.97 -4.69
CA SER A 67 11.30 2.53 -5.27
C SER A 67 12.44 2.64 -4.25
N ALA A 68 12.15 3.07 -3.03
CA ALA A 68 13.13 3.14 -1.95
C ALA A 68 13.73 1.77 -1.63
N LEU A 69 12.89 0.72 -1.56
CA LEU A 69 13.34 -0.66 -1.35
C LEU A 69 14.21 -1.18 -2.50
N LEU A 70 13.80 -0.91 -3.76
CA LEU A 70 14.59 -1.29 -4.93
C LEU A 70 15.95 -0.59 -4.95
N LEU A 71 15.99 0.71 -4.72
CA LEU A 71 17.25 1.48 -4.66
C LEU A 71 18.15 0.99 -3.53
N SER A 72 17.58 0.76 -2.34
CA SER A 72 18.30 0.22 -1.20
C SER A 72 18.86 -1.17 -1.46
N GLY A 73 18.15 -2.01 -2.21
CA GLY A 73 18.58 -3.38 -2.52
C GLY A 73 19.56 -3.49 -3.68
N SER A 74 19.61 -2.50 -4.60
CA SER A 74 20.34 -2.64 -5.86
C SER A 74 21.44 -1.60 -6.08
N VAL A 75 21.21 -0.35 -5.70
CA VAL A 75 22.08 0.78 -6.05
C VAL A 75 22.81 1.36 -4.85
N LEU A 76 22.11 1.49 -3.71
CA LEU A 76 22.68 2.10 -2.51
C LEU A 76 23.54 1.10 -1.75
N HIS A 77 24.50 1.63 -0.95
CA HIS A 77 25.45 0.83 -0.17
C HIS A 77 25.64 1.41 1.23
N GLY A 78 26.15 0.58 2.15
CA GLY A 78 26.47 0.99 3.51
C GLY A 78 25.28 1.51 4.31
N ASP A 79 25.52 2.50 5.18
CA ASP A 79 24.53 3.03 6.11
C ASP A 79 23.33 3.69 5.40
N MET A 80 23.56 4.27 4.21
CA MET A 80 22.47 4.85 3.43
C MET A 80 21.49 3.79 2.95
N ALA A 81 21.97 2.68 2.41
CA ALA A 81 21.12 1.56 2.00
C ALA A 81 20.32 1.03 3.20
N ARG A 82 21.00 0.81 4.33
CA ARG A 82 20.38 0.31 5.55
C ARG A 82 19.33 1.29 6.09
N GLY A 83 19.65 2.57 6.19
CA GLY A 83 18.74 3.58 6.71
C GLY A 83 17.46 3.72 5.88
N ILE A 84 17.60 3.78 4.54
CA ILE A 84 16.45 3.86 3.62
C ILE A 84 15.66 2.55 3.66
N GLY A 85 16.34 1.40 3.71
CA GLY A 85 15.69 0.09 3.83
C GLY A 85 14.84 -0.03 5.10
N LEU A 86 15.38 0.39 6.26
CA LEU A 86 14.66 0.37 7.55
C LEU A 86 13.44 1.32 7.54
N LEU A 87 13.60 2.53 7.01
CA LEU A 87 12.49 3.47 6.88
C LEU A 87 11.36 2.90 6.00
N ALA A 88 11.72 2.33 4.85
CA ALA A 88 10.76 1.72 3.93
C ALA A 88 10.11 0.46 4.52
N ALA A 89 10.85 -0.34 5.31
CA ALA A 89 10.30 -1.49 6.04
C ALA A 89 9.27 -1.05 7.09
N GLY A 90 9.57 0.02 7.85
CA GLY A 90 8.64 0.63 8.79
C GLY A 90 7.36 1.13 8.13
N ALA A 91 7.47 1.85 7.00
CA ALA A 91 6.32 2.29 6.22
C ALA A 91 5.48 1.12 5.68
N SER A 92 6.14 0.06 5.17
CA SER A 92 5.47 -1.17 4.71
C SER A 92 4.71 -1.86 5.83
N THR A 93 5.27 -1.86 7.05
CA THR A 93 4.60 -2.40 8.26
C THR A 93 3.35 -1.58 8.59
N GLY A 94 3.42 -0.26 8.49
CA GLY A 94 2.26 0.62 8.69
C GLY A 94 1.13 0.30 7.71
N PHE A 95 1.45 0.15 6.43
CA PHE A 95 0.45 -0.24 5.40
C PHE A 95 -0.13 -1.62 5.66
N ALA A 96 0.68 -2.61 6.03
CA ALA A 96 0.23 -3.94 6.37
C ALA A 96 -0.69 -3.92 7.60
N ALA A 97 -0.32 -3.17 8.64
CA ALA A 97 -1.13 -3.04 9.86
C ALA A 97 -2.50 -2.42 9.58
N VAL A 98 -2.57 -1.37 8.75
CA VAL A 98 -3.84 -0.76 8.33
C VAL A 98 -4.70 -1.76 7.54
N ALA A 99 -4.11 -2.45 6.55
CA ALA A 99 -4.85 -3.39 5.72
C ALA A 99 -5.37 -4.60 6.51
N VAL A 100 -4.54 -5.16 7.40
CA VAL A 100 -4.93 -6.27 8.28
C VAL A 100 -5.94 -5.82 9.33
N GLY A 101 -5.70 -4.66 9.98
CA GLY A 101 -6.57 -4.12 11.02
C GLY A 101 -7.97 -3.79 10.51
N LEU A 102 -8.07 -3.06 9.40
CA LEU A 102 -9.37 -2.78 8.78
C LEU A 102 -10.02 -4.06 8.23
N GLY A 103 -9.24 -4.93 7.60
CA GLY A 103 -9.73 -6.23 7.15
C GLY A 103 -10.31 -7.05 8.30
N ALA A 104 -9.64 -7.12 9.45
CA ALA A 104 -10.11 -7.82 10.63
C ALA A 104 -11.34 -7.17 11.26
N ALA A 105 -11.37 -5.83 11.33
CA ALA A 105 -12.50 -5.09 11.93
C ALA A 105 -13.80 -5.27 11.14
N TYR A 106 -13.73 -5.39 9.82
CA TYR A 106 -14.90 -5.52 8.95
C TYR A 106 -15.13 -6.95 8.43
N ALA A 107 -14.23 -7.89 8.75
CA ALA A 107 -14.37 -9.27 8.34
C ALA A 107 -15.48 -9.97 9.11
N ARG A 108 -16.46 -10.51 8.40
CA ARG A 108 -17.50 -11.38 8.99
C ARG A 108 -16.99 -12.79 9.32
N SER A 109 -15.82 -13.16 8.81
CA SER A 109 -15.14 -14.43 9.11
C SER A 109 -13.65 -14.31 8.75
N PRO A 110 -12.74 -15.11 9.36
CA PRO A 110 -11.31 -15.12 9.00
C PRO A 110 -11.06 -15.40 7.51
N ARG A 111 -11.93 -16.18 6.86
CA ARG A 111 -11.84 -16.45 5.42
C ARG A 111 -12.07 -15.21 4.55
N SER A 112 -12.79 -14.21 5.05
CA SER A 112 -13.02 -12.97 4.29
C SER A 112 -11.76 -12.09 4.20
N LEU A 113 -10.85 -12.18 5.17
CA LEU A 113 -9.53 -11.54 5.10
C LEU A 113 -8.68 -12.10 3.96
N LEU A 114 -8.81 -13.40 3.66
CA LEU A 114 -8.05 -14.07 2.61
C LEU A 114 -8.62 -13.80 1.20
N ARG A 115 -9.83 -13.26 1.10
CA ARG A 115 -10.43 -12.94 -0.20
C ARG A 115 -9.81 -11.70 -0.87
N HIS A 116 -9.25 -10.80 -0.08
CA HIS A 116 -8.57 -9.62 -0.60
C HIS A 116 -7.06 -9.82 -0.52
N PRO A 117 -6.31 -9.70 -1.62
CA PRO A 117 -4.88 -9.99 -1.63
C PRO A 117 -4.03 -8.98 -0.86
N ALA A 118 -4.52 -7.75 -0.63
CA ALA A 118 -3.72 -6.66 -0.06
C ALA A 118 -3.11 -6.98 1.31
N PRO A 119 -3.84 -7.54 2.32
CA PRO A 119 -3.23 -7.88 3.60
C PRO A 119 -2.04 -8.83 3.47
N ALA A 120 -2.17 -9.87 2.64
CA ALA A 120 -1.12 -10.86 2.43
C ALA A 120 0.09 -10.24 1.69
N VAL A 121 -0.14 -9.50 0.61
CA VAL A 121 0.91 -8.85 -0.18
C VAL A 121 1.66 -7.83 0.66
N LEU A 122 0.96 -6.95 1.39
CA LEU A 122 1.60 -5.93 2.22
C LEU A 122 2.38 -6.53 3.39
N THR A 123 1.87 -7.59 4.01
CA THR A 123 2.58 -8.32 5.07
C THR A 123 3.84 -8.99 4.53
N ALA A 124 3.77 -9.65 3.36
CA ALA A 124 4.92 -10.25 2.71
C ALA A 124 5.97 -9.18 2.34
N THR A 125 5.53 -8.04 1.80
CA THR A 125 6.41 -6.91 1.50
C THR A 125 7.14 -6.42 2.75
N ALA A 126 6.42 -6.22 3.87
CA ALA A 126 7.01 -5.80 5.13
C ALA A 126 8.01 -6.82 5.67
N ALA A 127 7.66 -8.11 5.66
CA ALA A 127 8.54 -9.17 6.14
C ALA A 127 9.85 -9.25 5.33
N LEU A 128 9.76 -9.21 4.00
CA LEU A 128 10.93 -9.19 3.11
C LEU A 128 11.77 -7.91 3.29
N ALA A 129 11.12 -6.76 3.49
CA ALA A 129 11.82 -5.49 3.72
C ALA A 129 12.62 -5.51 5.03
N TRP A 130 12.05 -6.01 6.12
CA TRP A 130 12.76 -6.18 7.39
C TRP A 130 13.90 -7.20 7.27
N TRP A 131 13.65 -8.34 6.62
CA TRP A 131 14.71 -9.34 6.42
C TRP A 131 15.90 -8.78 5.66
N GLY A 132 15.66 -7.94 4.66
CA GLY A 132 16.75 -7.35 3.89
C GLY A 132 17.41 -6.14 4.55
N ALA A 133 16.73 -5.42 5.45
CA ALA A 133 17.26 -4.21 6.08
C ALA A 133 18.04 -4.47 7.38
N LEU A 134 17.82 -5.61 8.06
CA LEU A 134 18.52 -6.03 9.29
C LEU A 134 19.81 -6.77 8.97
#